data_606317eaf4702ac72851fbb507a9eda9
#
_entry.id   606317eaf4702ac72851fbb507a9eda9
#
_cell.length_a   1.000
_cell.length_b   1.000
_cell.length_c   1.000
_cell.angle_alpha   90.00
_cell.angle_beta   90.00
_cell.angle_gamma   90.00
#
_symmetry.space_group_name_H-M   'P 1'
#
loop_
_entity.id
_entity.type
_entity.pdbx_description
1 polymer ?
#
loop_
_entity_poly.entity_id
_entity_poly.type
_entity_poly.pdbx_seq_one_letter_code
_entity_poly.pdbx_strand_id
1 'polypeptide(L)'
;MRHKVAGFKLKRPVDSRNALLRNLATSIIEEERVITTVPKAKAVRPLVEKIITLGKADTLHARRQAAAVLRTPKSVKKLFDTLGTRFGQRNGGYTRITRLGPRKGDGAEQAMLELVGSELVKRAADRAKRREERLKAQREGREPEETGEE
;
A
#
# COMPACT_ATOMS: atom_id res chain seq x y z
N MET A 1 -21.74 -8.29 -27.46
CA MET A 1 -20.52 -7.89 -26.71
C MET A 1 -20.87 -6.69 -25.81
N ARG A 2 -20.38 -6.66 -24.55
CA ARG A 2 -20.54 -5.50 -23.66
C ARG A 2 -19.32 -4.61 -23.79
N HIS A 3 -19.46 -3.47 -24.43
CA HIS A 3 -18.39 -2.47 -24.58
C HIS A 3 -18.40 -1.51 -23.37
N LYS A 4 -17.24 -0.86 -23.10
CA LYS A 4 -17.04 0.17 -22.05
C LYS A 4 -17.36 -0.30 -20.60
N VAL A 5 -17.29 -1.59 -20.32
CA VAL A 5 -17.47 -2.15 -18.97
C VAL A 5 -16.10 -2.35 -18.35
N ALA A 6 -15.58 -1.32 -17.70
CA ALA A 6 -14.33 -1.38 -16.94
C ALA A 6 -14.60 -1.38 -15.44
N GLY A 7 -13.68 -1.99 -14.68
CA GLY A 7 -13.68 -1.95 -13.21
C GLY A 7 -14.41 -3.10 -12.54
N PHE A 8 -14.39 -3.04 -11.21
CA PHE A 8 -14.93 -4.08 -10.33
C PHE A 8 -16.28 -3.63 -9.74
N LYS A 9 -17.36 -4.37 -10.01
CA LYS A 9 -18.67 -4.11 -9.40
C LYS A 9 -18.72 -4.43 -7.91
N LEU A 10 -17.87 -5.34 -7.43
CA LEU A 10 -17.73 -5.78 -6.03
C LEU A 10 -19.06 -6.29 -5.41
N LYS A 11 -20.01 -6.72 -6.24
CA LYS A 11 -21.37 -7.12 -5.84
C LYS A 11 -22.09 -6.04 -5.01
N ARG A 12 -21.88 -4.75 -5.32
CA ARG A 12 -22.43 -3.60 -4.57
C ARG A 12 -23.17 -2.63 -5.50
N PRO A 13 -24.23 -1.96 -5.00
CA PRO A 13 -24.80 -0.78 -5.63
C PRO A 13 -23.75 0.30 -5.86
N VAL A 14 -24.00 1.20 -6.81
CA VAL A 14 -23.02 2.23 -7.23
C VAL A 14 -22.57 3.09 -6.06
N ASP A 15 -23.50 3.57 -5.25
CA ASP A 15 -23.21 4.49 -4.13
C ASP A 15 -22.40 3.82 -3.03
N SER A 16 -22.79 2.60 -2.62
CA SER A 16 -22.04 1.81 -1.65
C SER A 16 -20.65 1.44 -2.15
N ARG A 17 -20.50 1.20 -3.47
CA ARG A 17 -19.20 0.93 -4.08
C ARG A 17 -18.29 2.18 -4.06
N ASN A 18 -18.85 3.33 -4.46
CA ASN A 18 -18.13 4.60 -4.45
C ASN A 18 -17.72 5.00 -3.02
N ALA A 19 -18.61 4.84 -2.04
CA ALA A 19 -18.30 5.08 -0.63
C ALA A 19 -17.17 4.16 -0.14
N LEU A 20 -17.23 2.86 -0.46
CA LEU A 20 -16.16 1.91 -0.12
C LEU A 20 -14.81 2.32 -0.69
N LEU A 21 -14.75 2.68 -1.98
CA LEU A 21 -13.50 3.05 -2.64
C LEU A 21 -12.92 4.35 -2.08
N ARG A 22 -13.76 5.35 -1.80
CA ARG A 22 -13.34 6.61 -1.15
C ARG A 22 -12.80 6.39 0.26
N ASN A 23 -13.49 5.59 1.08
CA ASN A 23 -13.05 5.27 2.43
C ASN A 23 -11.71 4.51 2.39
N LEU A 24 -11.60 3.51 1.53
CA LEU A 24 -10.37 2.73 1.39
C LEU A 24 -9.20 3.58 0.88
N ALA A 25 -9.45 4.48 -0.07
CA ALA A 25 -8.43 5.44 -0.54
C ALA A 25 -7.99 6.39 0.58
N THR A 26 -8.92 6.90 1.40
CA THR A 26 -8.60 7.74 2.55
C THR A 26 -7.73 6.99 3.55
N SER A 27 -8.09 5.76 3.92
CA SER A 27 -7.30 4.93 4.83
C SER A 27 -5.90 4.64 4.30
N ILE A 28 -5.75 4.39 2.99
CA ILE A 28 -4.42 4.14 2.39
C ILE A 28 -3.54 5.39 2.44
N ILE A 29 -4.09 6.57 2.22
CA ILE A 29 -3.34 7.82 2.33
C ILE A 29 -2.93 8.09 3.79
N GLU A 30 -3.79 7.80 4.75
CA GLU A 30 -3.52 8.03 6.17
C GLU A 30 -2.53 7.02 6.75
N GLU A 31 -2.78 5.73 6.55
CA GLU A 31 -2.03 4.64 7.18
C GLU A 31 -0.89 4.09 6.31
N GLU A 32 -0.84 4.46 5.02
CA GLU A 32 0.13 4.00 4.02
C GLU A 32 0.11 2.49 3.75
N ARG A 33 -0.64 1.72 4.52
CA ARG A 33 -0.80 0.28 4.41
C ARG A 33 -2.19 -0.16 4.88
N VAL A 34 -2.88 -0.96 4.08
CA VAL A 34 -4.20 -1.50 4.43
C VAL A 34 -4.31 -2.96 3.99
N ILE A 35 -4.83 -3.81 4.85
CA ILE A 35 -5.16 -5.20 4.54
C ILE A 35 -6.63 -5.28 4.11
N THR A 36 -6.87 -5.85 2.94
CA THR A 36 -8.21 -6.02 2.39
C THR A 36 -8.26 -7.24 1.46
N THR A 37 -9.40 -7.50 0.81
CA THR A 37 -9.47 -8.58 -0.18
C THR A 37 -8.86 -8.15 -1.52
N VAL A 38 -8.28 -9.11 -2.25
CA VAL A 38 -7.63 -8.88 -3.55
C VAL A 38 -8.50 -8.08 -4.54
N PRO A 39 -9.81 -8.37 -4.72
CA PRO A 39 -10.64 -7.57 -5.63
C PRO A 39 -10.80 -6.11 -5.20
N LYS A 40 -10.90 -5.84 -3.89
CA LYS A 40 -11.00 -4.47 -3.36
C LYS A 40 -9.67 -3.72 -3.53
N ALA A 41 -8.53 -4.37 -3.26
CA ALA A 41 -7.21 -3.79 -3.47
C ALA A 41 -6.99 -3.42 -4.96
N LYS A 42 -7.34 -4.33 -5.88
CA LYS A 42 -7.27 -4.06 -7.33
C LYS A 42 -8.20 -2.94 -7.77
N ALA A 43 -9.40 -2.84 -7.18
CA ALA A 43 -10.37 -1.81 -7.53
C ALA A 43 -9.96 -0.41 -7.07
N VAL A 44 -9.35 -0.28 -5.88
CA VAL A 44 -8.96 1.02 -5.33
C VAL A 44 -7.63 1.52 -5.87
N ARG A 45 -6.74 0.65 -6.32
CA ARG A 45 -5.41 0.98 -6.81
C ARG A 45 -5.39 2.14 -7.82
N PRO A 46 -6.16 2.12 -8.93
CA PRO A 46 -6.14 3.21 -9.90
C PRO A 46 -6.64 4.54 -9.32
N LEU A 47 -7.57 4.50 -8.37
CA LEU A 47 -8.05 5.70 -7.68
C LEU A 47 -6.95 6.32 -6.81
N VAL A 48 -6.24 5.51 -6.03
CA VAL A 48 -5.13 5.97 -5.17
C VAL A 48 -3.99 6.53 -6.02
N GLU A 49 -3.63 5.86 -7.11
CA GLU A 49 -2.59 6.33 -8.01
C GLU A 49 -2.94 7.68 -8.65
N LYS A 50 -4.20 7.87 -9.06
CA LYS A 50 -4.68 9.16 -9.57
C LYS A 50 -4.61 10.26 -8.50
N ILE A 51 -5.01 9.96 -7.26
CA ILE A 51 -4.95 10.92 -6.14
C ILE A 51 -3.49 11.33 -5.86
N ILE A 52 -2.55 10.40 -5.86
CA ILE A 52 -1.13 10.70 -5.64
C ILE A 52 -0.57 11.58 -6.79
N THR A 53 -0.97 11.32 -8.02
CA THR A 53 -0.62 12.18 -9.16
C THR A 53 -1.14 13.61 -8.98
N LEU A 54 -2.36 13.79 -8.46
CA LEU A 54 -2.87 15.13 -8.10
C LEU A 54 -2.03 15.76 -6.98
N GLY A 55 -1.60 14.98 -5.98
CA GLY A 55 -0.72 15.44 -4.90
C GLY A 55 0.61 15.98 -5.40
N LYS A 56 1.16 15.43 -6.48
CA LYS A 56 2.40 15.91 -7.12
C LYS A 56 2.22 17.25 -7.85
N ALA A 57 1.06 17.48 -8.43
CA ALA A 57 0.80 18.70 -9.21
C ALA A 57 0.66 19.95 -8.32
N ASP A 58 0.24 19.79 -7.08
CA ASP A 58 0.05 20.81 -6.02
C ASP A 58 -0.60 22.14 -6.45
N THR A 59 -1.54 22.07 -7.38
CA THR A 59 -2.34 23.23 -7.78
C THR A 59 -3.61 23.32 -6.95
N LEU A 60 -4.20 24.53 -6.86
CA LEU A 60 -5.50 24.71 -6.19
C LEU A 60 -6.58 23.79 -6.79
N HIS A 61 -6.57 23.61 -8.11
CA HIS A 61 -7.48 22.71 -8.79
C HIS A 61 -7.27 21.24 -8.35
N ALA A 62 -6.02 20.77 -8.29
CA ALA A 62 -5.69 19.43 -7.80
C ALA A 62 -6.11 19.23 -6.35
N ARG A 63 -5.91 20.23 -5.48
CA ARG A 63 -6.36 20.21 -4.07
C ARG A 63 -7.88 20.05 -3.97
N ARG A 64 -8.65 20.81 -4.76
CA ARG A 64 -10.11 20.68 -4.81
C ARG A 64 -10.56 19.30 -5.31
N GLN A 65 -9.93 18.76 -6.33
CA GLN A 65 -10.23 17.40 -6.84
C GLN A 65 -9.92 16.31 -5.80
N ALA A 66 -8.78 16.40 -5.12
CA ALA A 66 -8.43 15.45 -4.06
C ALA A 66 -9.41 15.51 -2.89
N ALA A 67 -9.79 16.71 -2.44
CA ALA A 67 -10.76 16.94 -1.37
C ALA A 67 -12.17 16.42 -1.73
N ALA A 68 -12.56 16.43 -3.00
CA ALA A 68 -13.82 15.84 -3.44
C ALA A 68 -13.85 14.30 -3.30
N VAL A 69 -12.70 13.63 -3.25
CA VAL A 69 -12.61 12.17 -3.14
C VAL A 69 -12.27 11.73 -1.72
N LEU A 70 -11.27 12.34 -1.09
CA LEU A 70 -10.84 12.02 0.26
C LEU A 70 -11.86 12.51 1.30
N ARG A 71 -12.05 11.73 2.36
CA ARG A 71 -13.09 11.99 3.38
C ARG A 71 -12.65 12.91 4.51
N THR A 72 -11.35 13.01 4.76
CA THR A 72 -10.82 13.74 5.90
C THR A 72 -9.86 14.84 5.47
N PRO A 73 -9.88 16.02 6.11
CA PRO A 73 -8.90 17.07 5.85
C PRO A 73 -7.45 16.61 6.14
N LYS A 74 -7.29 15.72 7.13
CA LYS A 74 -6.00 15.12 7.50
C LYS A 74 -5.36 14.38 6.34
N SER A 75 -6.14 13.55 5.62
CA SER A 75 -5.65 12.81 4.46
C SER A 75 -5.27 13.74 3.31
N VAL A 76 -6.06 14.81 3.07
CA VAL A 76 -5.71 15.81 2.06
C VAL A 76 -4.41 16.50 2.43
N LYS A 77 -4.24 16.95 3.66
CA LYS A 77 -2.98 17.57 4.13
C LYS A 77 -1.79 16.62 3.95
N LYS A 78 -1.89 15.37 4.42
CA LYS A 78 -0.82 14.36 4.26
C LYS A 78 -0.47 14.10 2.79
N LEU A 79 -1.47 14.11 1.91
CA LEU A 79 -1.26 13.90 0.47
C LEU A 79 -0.33 14.96 -0.12
N PHE A 80 -0.57 16.24 0.14
CA PHE A 80 0.20 17.34 -0.46
C PHE A 80 1.50 17.62 0.28
N ASP A 81 1.51 17.60 1.61
CA ASP A 81 2.69 17.95 2.41
C ASP A 81 3.75 16.83 2.40
N THR A 82 3.34 15.57 2.38
CA THR A 82 4.26 14.43 2.55
C THR A 82 4.36 13.56 1.30
N LEU A 83 3.22 13.09 0.77
CA LEU A 83 3.22 12.10 -0.30
C LEU A 83 3.57 12.72 -1.65
N GLY A 84 3.10 13.94 -1.93
CA GLY A 84 3.44 14.66 -3.16
C GLY A 84 4.95 14.83 -3.33
N THR A 85 5.63 15.27 -2.27
CA THR A 85 7.10 15.42 -2.24
C THR A 85 7.80 14.08 -2.37
N ARG A 86 7.36 13.07 -1.60
CA ARG A 86 7.97 11.72 -1.62
C ARG A 86 7.92 11.06 -2.99
N PHE A 87 6.83 11.22 -3.72
CA PHE A 87 6.65 10.62 -5.05
C PHE A 87 7.01 11.54 -6.21
N GLY A 88 7.55 12.73 -5.95
CA GLY A 88 7.88 13.74 -6.96
C GLY A 88 8.66 13.17 -8.16
N GLN A 89 9.69 12.38 -7.89
CA GLN A 89 10.57 11.80 -8.91
C GLN A 89 10.04 10.50 -9.55
N ARG A 90 8.91 9.95 -9.08
CA ARG A 90 8.38 8.69 -9.58
C ARG A 90 7.22 8.94 -10.55
N ASN A 91 7.27 8.34 -11.75
CA ASN A 91 6.26 8.49 -12.79
C ASN A 91 5.22 7.35 -12.79
N GLY A 92 4.63 7.04 -11.62
CA GLY A 92 3.61 6.01 -11.45
C GLY A 92 4.07 4.81 -10.62
N GLY A 93 3.18 3.82 -10.44
CA GLY A 93 3.47 2.64 -9.62
C GLY A 93 3.73 3.00 -8.16
N TYR A 94 2.92 3.90 -7.60
CA TYR A 94 3.07 4.36 -6.21
C TYR A 94 2.63 3.32 -5.19
N THR A 95 1.90 2.30 -5.64
CA THR A 95 1.30 1.28 -4.78
C THR A 95 1.82 -0.11 -5.08
N ARG A 96 1.90 -0.95 -4.05
CA ARG A 96 2.23 -2.38 -4.16
C ARG A 96 1.10 -3.21 -3.55
N ILE A 97 0.74 -4.32 -4.22
CA ILE A 97 -0.21 -5.30 -3.71
C ILE A 97 0.55 -6.58 -3.40
N THR A 98 0.58 -7.00 -2.14
CA THR A 98 1.15 -8.26 -1.68
C THR A 98 0.04 -9.19 -1.24
N ARG A 99 -0.05 -10.41 -1.77
CA ARG A 99 -1.04 -11.41 -1.35
C ARG A 99 -0.63 -12.02 -0.02
N LEU A 100 -1.59 -12.18 0.88
CA LEU A 100 -1.39 -12.73 2.22
C LEU A 100 -1.97 -14.14 2.39
N GLY A 101 -2.72 -14.62 1.39
CA GLY A 101 -3.42 -15.91 1.47
C GLY A 101 -4.89 -15.77 1.87
N PRO A 102 -5.57 -16.92 2.10
CA PRO A 102 -6.98 -16.95 2.43
C PRO A 102 -7.25 -16.48 3.87
N ARG A 103 -8.36 -15.78 4.05
CA ARG A 103 -8.85 -15.36 5.37
C ARG A 103 -9.50 -16.54 6.09
N LYS A 104 -9.20 -16.71 7.39
CA LYS A 104 -9.89 -17.70 8.23
C LYS A 104 -11.39 -17.37 8.30
N GLY A 105 -12.22 -18.37 8.15
CA GLY A 105 -13.67 -18.29 8.21
C GLY A 105 -14.33 -18.39 6.83
N ASP A 106 -14.02 -17.48 5.89
CA ASP A 106 -14.69 -17.44 4.58
C ASP A 106 -13.75 -17.73 3.38
N GLY A 107 -12.49 -18.05 3.63
CA GLY A 107 -11.52 -18.38 2.58
C GLY A 107 -11.23 -17.24 1.59
N ALA A 108 -11.67 -16.01 1.84
CA ALA A 108 -11.48 -14.90 0.93
C ALA A 108 -9.99 -14.54 0.80
N GLU A 109 -9.49 -14.46 -0.44
CA GLU A 109 -8.12 -14.04 -0.76
C GLU A 109 -7.84 -12.63 -0.22
N GLN A 110 -6.90 -12.53 0.72
CA GLN A 110 -6.45 -11.26 1.30
C GLN A 110 -5.24 -10.70 0.57
N ALA A 111 -5.17 -9.39 0.54
CA ALA A 111 -4.02 -8.66 0.06
C ALA A 111 -3.73 -7.44 0.94
N MET A 112 -2.47 -7.16 1.10
CA MET A 112 -1.96 -5.92 1.65
C MET A 112 -1.71 -4.96 0.48
N LEU A 113 -2.34 -3.79 0.53
CA LEU A 113 -2.05 -2.68 -0.37
C LEU A 113 -1.24 -1.64 0.40
N GLU A 114 -0.07 -1.31 -0.10
CA GLU A 114 0.87 -0.39 0.56
C GLU A 114 1.41 0.65 -0.41
N LEU A 115 1.80 1.81 0.13
CA LEU A 115 2.54 2.83 -0.61
C LEU A 115 4.02 2.48 -0.64
N VAL A 116 4.62 2.51 -1.83
CA VAL A 116 6.05 2.21 -2.03
C VAL A 116 6.90 3.26 -1.30
N GLY A 117 7.97 2.81 -0.64
CA GLY A 117 8.89 3.70 0.07
C GLY A 117 8.32 4.32 1.35
N SER A 118 7.27 3.74 1.94
CA SER A 118 6.78 4.17 3.25
C SER A 118 7.84 3.90 4.32
N GLU A 119 7.85 4.71 5.39
CA GLU A 119 8.76 4.49 6.52
C GLU A 119 8.53 3.12 7.20
N LEU A 120 7.28 2.64 7.18
CA LEU A 120 6.94 1.32 7.69
C LEU A 120 7.64 0.21 6.91
N VAL A 121 7.72 0.35 5.58
CA VAL A 121 8.44 -0.60 4.71
C VAL A 121 9.94 -0.53 4.96
N LYS A 122 10.50 0.68 5.12
CA LYS A 122 11.92 0.86 5.47
C LYS A 122 12.25 0.22 6.81
N ARG A 123 11.48 0.52 7.86
CA ARG A 123 11.66 -0.08 9.20
C ARG A 123 11.52 -1.61 9.20
N ALA A 124 10.63 -2.17 8.39
CA ALA A 124 10.50 -3.61 8.24
C ALA A 124 11.72 -4.22 7.52
N ALA A 125 12.22 -3.58 6.48
CA ALA A 125 13.43 -4.00 5.79
C ALA A 125 14.68 -3.93 6.69
N ASP A 126 14.82 -2.85 7.47
CA ASP A 126 15.91 -2.70 8.43
C ASP A 126 15.87 -3.77 9.54
N ARG A 127 14.67 -4.10 10.04
CA ARG A 127 14.50 -5.20 11.01
C ARG A 127 14.85 -6.56 10.40
N ALA A 128 14.47 -6.80 9.15
CA ALA A 128 14.80 -8.03 8.44
C ALA A 128 16.33 -8.16 8.28
N LYS A 129 17.01 -7.11 7.81
CA LYS A 129 18.47 -7.08 7.70
C LYS A 129 19.17 -7.36 9.01
N ARG A 130 18.78 -6.68 10.10
CA ARG A 130 19.34 -6.92 11.44
C ARG A 130 19.11 -8.35 11.93
N ARG A 131 17.98 -8.96 11.57
CA ARG A 131 17.70 -10.37 11.90
C ARG A 131 18.60 -11.32 11.10
N GLU A 132 18.78 -11.07 9.82
CA GLU A 132 19.70 -11.86 8.98
C GLU A 132 21.15 -11.74 9.45
N GLU A 133 21.61 -10.54 9.77
CA GLU A 133 22.94 -10.30 10.33
C GLU A 133 23.14 -11.06 11.65
N ARG A 134 22.14 -11.03 12.53
CA ARG A 134 22.21 -11.82 13.78
C ARG A 134 22.26 -13.32 13.54
N LEU A 135 21.49 -13.83 12.58
CA LEU A 135 21.50 -15.24 12.23
C LEU A 135 22.83 -15.66 11.59
N LYS A 136 23.44 -14.81 10.76
CA LYS A 136 24.78 -15.04 10.20
C LYS A 136 25.83 -15.08 11.29
N ALA A 137 25.85 -14.08 12.17
CA ALA A 137 26.79 -14.04 13.29
C ALA A 137 26.65 -15.26 14.23
N GLN A 138 25.40 -15.74 14.45
CA GLN A 138 25.18 -16.96 15.21
C GLN A 138 25.65 -18.24 14.51
N ARG A 139 25.61 -18.28 13.18
CA ARG A 139 26.13 -19.41 12.39
C ARG A 139 27.65 -19.41 12.37
N GLU A 140 28.25 -18.26 12.14
CA GLU A 140 29.71 -18.08 12.13
C GLU A 140 30.34 -18.32 13.52
N GLY A 141 29.68 -17.94 14.62
CA GLY A 141 30.10 -18.26 16.00
C GLY A 141 29.78 -19.69 16.46
N ARG A 142 29.15 -20.52 15.60
CA ARG A 142 28.82 -21.92 15.89
C ARG A 142 29.52 -22.92 14.98
N GLU A 143 30.54 -22.47 14.22
CA GLU A 143 31.43 -23.41 13.55
C GLU A 143 32.21 -24.19 14.61
N PRO A 144 32.17 -25.53 14.59
CA PRO A 144 32.77 -26.34 15.63
C PRO A 144 34.28 -26.28 15.51
N GLU A 145 34.92 -26.06 16.65
CA GLU A 145 36.24 -26.59 16.90
C GLU A 145 36.16 -28.13 16.88
N GLU A 146 36.03 -28.72 15.71
CA GLU A 146 36.28 -30.13 15.49
C GLU A 146 37.39 -30.27 14.45
N THR A 147 38.59 -30.32 14.94
CA THR A 147 39.59 -31.32 14.47
C THR A 147 40.86 -31.14 15.24
N GLY A 148 41.13 -32.02 16.14
CA GLY A 148 42.41 -32.17 16.78
C GLY A 148 42.38 -33.11 17.95
N GLU A 149 42.12 -34.39 17.68
CA GLU A 149 42.74 -35.46 18.47
C GLU A 149 42.88 -36.71 17.62
N GLU A 150 44.09 -37.23 17.64
CA GLU A 150 44.62 -38.41 16.98
C GLU A 150 43.83 -39.67 17.25
#